data_428d8ac53343c443ef88e364126b8d2c
#
_entry.id   428d8ac53343c443ef88e364126b8d2c
#
_cell.length_a   1.000
_cell.length_b   1.000
_cell.length_c   1.000
_cell.angle_alpha   90.00
_cell.angle_beta   90.00
_cell.angle_gamma   90.00
#
_symmetry.space_group_name_H-M   'P 1'
#
loop_
_entity.id
_entity.type
_entity.pdbx_description
1 polymer ?
#
loop_
_entity_poly.entity_id
_entity_poly.type
_entity_poly.pdbx_seq_one_letter_code
_entity_poly.pdbx_strand_id
1 'polypeptide(L)'
;MTINHRIDAETKTLADNMGPMELATLHEAVRQAEKRADNARNLLSLDDTPQLWRMATCAADMLDQLAHYLPDPDDPDESDEGCAA
;
A
#
# COMPACT_ATOMS: atom_id res chain seq x y z
N MET A 1 11.36 16.08 -1.35
CA MET A 1 12.54 15.59 -1.63
C MET A 1 13.10 14.67 -0.65
N THR A 2 13.37 15.07 0.50
CA THR A 2 13.94 14.24 1.51
C THR A 2 13.05 13.06 1.82
N ILE A 3 11.76 13.29 1.85
CA ILE A 3 10.80 12.23 2.11
C ILE A 3 10.87 11.16 1.06
N ASN A 4 10.98 11.55 -0.20
CA ASN A 4 11.05 10.58 -1.29
C ASN A 4 12.29 9.73 -1.19
N HIS A 5 13.41 10.31 -0.80
CA HIS A 5 14.63 9.55 -0.63
C HIS A 5 14.49 8.52 0.48
N ARG A 6 13.81 8.90 1.56
CA ARG A 6 13.60 7.96 2.65
C ARG A 6 12.74 6.81 2.22
N ILE A 7 11.67 7.08 1.50
CA ILE A 7 10.77 6.05 1.03
C ILE A 7 11.50 5.09 0.12
N ASP A 8 12.33 5.62 -0.78
CA ASP A 8 13.09 4.78 -1.68
C ASP A 8 14.05 3.88 -0.93
N ALA A 9 14.73 4.43 0.07
CA ALA A 9 15.68 3.66 0.86
C ALA A 9 14.95 2.57 1.64
N GLU A 10 13.81 2.89 2.20
CA GLU A 10 13.04 1.92 2.97
C GLU A 10 12.47 0.83 2.08
N THR A 11 12.00 1.20 0.90
CA THR A 11 11.48 0.23 -0.06
C THR A 11 12.59 -0.75 -0.46
N LYS A 12 13.78 -0.23 -0.66
CA LYS A 12 14.89 -1.06 -1.02
C LYS A 12 15.27 -1.99 0.13
N THR A 13 15.21 -1.48 1.35
CA THR A 13 15.50 -2.29 2.53
C THR A 13 14.51 -3.46 2.61
N LEU A 14 13.23 -3.20 2.34
CA LEU A 14 12.23 -4.25 2.34
C LEU A 14 12.55 -5.28 1.27
N ALA A 15 12.88 -4.83 0.07
CA ALA A 15 13.17 -5.73 -1.02
C ALA A 15 14.37 -6.61 -0.70
N ASP A 16 15.34 -6.05 0.02
CA ASP A 16 16.53 -6.81 0.37
C ASP A 16 16.28 -7.81 1.48
N ASN A 17 15.38 -7.47 2.40
CA ASN A 17 15.18 -8.30 3.59
C ASN A 17 14.03 -9.28 3.48
N MET A 18 13.12 -9.09 2.57
CA MET A 18 11.93 -9.93 2.49
C MET A 18 11.95 -10.75 1.21
N GLY A 19 11.58 -11.99 1.34
CA GLY A 19 11.44 -12.84 0.16
C GLY A 19 10.14 -12.56 -0.56
N PRO A 20 9.97 -13.16 -1.75
CA PRO A 20 8.75 -12.90 -2.54
C PRO A 20 7.46 -13.32 -1.83
N MET A 21 7.51 -14.38 -1.05
CA MET A 21 6.32 -14.80 -0.32
C MET A 21 5.96 -13.82 0.78
N GLU A 22 6.98 -13.29 1.45
CA GLU A 22 6.74 -12.31 2.49
C GLU A 22 6.20 -11.01 1.92
N LEU A 23 6.74 -10.60 0.78
CA LEU A 23 6.24 -9.41 0.11
C LEU A 23 4.80 -9.61 -0.36
N ALA A 24 4.49 -10.78 -0.88
CA ALA A 24 3.12 -11.07 -1.30
C ALA A 24 2.17 -11.00 -0.10
N THR A 25 2.60 -11.53 1.03
CA THR A 25 1.79 -11.48 2.26
C THR A 25 1.59 -10.04 2.71
N LEU A 26 2.65 -9.23 2.63
CA LEU A 26 2.55 -7.83 3.01
C LEU A 26 1.60 -7.07 2.09
N HIS A 27 1.69 -7.31 0.79
CA HIS A 27 0.78 -6.69 -0.17
C HIS A 27 -0.66 -7.07 0.13
N GLU A 28 -0.88 -8.34 0.43
CA GLU A 28 -2.22 -8.81 0.73
C GLU A 28 -2.76 -8.16 2.00
N ALA A 29 -1.90 -8.07 3.03
CA ALA A 29 -2.30 -7.45 4.29
C ALA A 29 -2.68 -5.97 4.08
N VAL A 30 -1.92 -5.27 3.26
CA VAL A 30 -2.20 -3.86 2.98
C VAL A 30 -3.51 -3.74 2.22
N ARG A 31 -3.77 -4.60 1.26
CA ARG A 31 -5.02 -4.57 0.51
C ARG A 31 -6.21 -4.87 1.40
N GLN A 32 -6.06 -5.83 2.31
CA GLN A 32 -7.12 -6.15 3.25
C GLN A 32 -7.40 -4.97 4.17
N ALA A 33 -6.34 -4.32 4.65
CA ALA A 33 -6.49 -3.16 5.51
C ALA A 33 -7.17 -2.02 4.76
N GLU A 34 -6.81 -1.82 3.52
CA GLU A 34 -7.41 -0.80 2.68
C GLU A 34 -8.91 -1.03 2.51
N LYS A 35 -9.27 -2.27 2.27
CA LYS A 35 -10.67 -2.64 2.14
C LYS A 35 -11.44 -2.37 3.42
N ARG A 36 -10.82 -2.71 4.54
CA ARG A 36 -11.46 -2.49 5.84
C ARG A 36 -11.63 -1.01 6.14
N ALA A 37 -10.64 -0.21 5.78
CA ALA A 37 -10.74 1.23 5.97
C ALA A 37 -11.86 1.81 5.11
N ASP A 38 -11.98 1.31 3.88
CA ASP A 38 -13.04 1.73 2.99
C ASP A 38 -14.39 1.35 3.55
N ASN A 39 -14.52 0.14 4.07
CA ASN A 39 -15.77 -0.30 4.67
C ASN A 39 -16.11 0.52 5.91
N ALA A 40 -15.11 0.85 6.71
CA ALA A 40 -15.33 1.69 7.87
C ALA A 40 -15.84 3.06 7.45
N ARG A 41 -15.25 3.62 6.41
CA ARG A 41 -15.68 4.91 5.92
C ARG A 41 -17.15 4.86 5.47
N ASN A 42 -17.53 3.77 4.82
CA ASN A 42 -18.90 3.62 4.34
C ASN A 42 -19.91 3.45 5.47
N LEU A 43 -19.45 2.98 6.61
CA LEU A 43 -20.31 2.84 7.77
C LEU A 43 -20.42 4.13 8.60
N LEU A 44 -19.51 5.05 8.35
CA LEU A 44 -19.54 6.34 9.03
C LEU A 44 -20.27 7.36 8.18
N SER A 45 -20.71 8.41 8.83
CA SER A 45 -21.48 9.43 8.12
C SER A 45 -20.72 10.74 8.13
N LEU A 46 -20.57 11.33 7.00
CA LEU A 46 -19.94 12.64 6.91
C LEU A 46 -20.76 13.67 7.70
N ASP A 47 -22.08 13.48 7.76
CA ASP A 47 -22.94 14.41 8.48
C ASP A 47 -22.92 14.18 9.97
N ASP A 48 -22.96 12.94 10.39
CA ASP A 48 -23.06 12.61 11.80
C ASP A 48 -21.70 12.45 12.48
N THR A 49 -20.74 11.91 11.77
CA THR A 49 -19.43 11.63 12.35
C THR A 49 -18.34 12.11 11.39
N PRO A 50 -18.30 13.41 11.12
CA PRO A 50 -17.35 13.91 10.10
C PRO A 50 -15.89 13.67 10.45
N GLN A 51 -15.53 13.76 11.72
CA GLN A 51 -14.14 13.54 12.09
C GLN A 51 -13.73 12.09 11.90
N LEU A 52 -14.58 11.18 12.32
CA LEU A 52 -14.30 9.76 12.17
C LEU A 52 -14.27 9.38 10.70
N TRP A 53 -15.18 9.94 9.93
CA TRP A 53 -15.22 9.71 8.50
C TRP A 53 -13.91 10.17 7.85
N ARG A 54 -13.40 11.32 8.25
CA ARG A 54 -12.14 11.82 7.72
C ARG A 54 -10.97 10.94 8.08
N MET A 55 -10.97 10.44 9.31
CA MET A 55 -9.91 9.56 9.76
C MET A 55 -9.88 8.28 8.95
N ALA A 56 -11.06 7.72 8.69
CA ALA A 56 -11.13 6.50 7.88
C ALA A 56 -10.69 6.76 6.45
N THR A 57 -11.06 7.91 5.90
CA THR A 57 -10.68 8.29 4.57
C THR A 57 -9.16 8.48 4.47
N CYS A 58 -8.58 9.13 5.47
CA CYS A 58 -7.13 9.32 5.51
C CYS A 58 -6.42 7.99 5.63
N ALA A 59 -6.95 7.09 6.43
CA ALA A 59 -6.34 5.77 6.58
C ALA A 59 -6.34 5.02 5.26
N ALA A 60 -7.44 5.05 4.55
CA ALA A 60 -7.52 4.38 3.25
C ALA A 60 -6.52 4.99 2.27
N ASP A 61 -6.42 6.32 2.28
CA ASP A 61 -5.48 7.02 1.44
C ASP A 61 -4.05 6.63 1.74
N MET A 62 -3.70 6.59 3.01
CA MET A 62 -2.34 6.26 3.40
C MET A 62 -1.99 4.82 3.07
N LEU A 63 -2.97 3.93 3.21
CA LEU A 63 -2.75 2.54 2.83
C LEU A 63 -2.57 2.39 1.33
N ASP A 64 -3.30 3.17 0.56
CA ASP A 64 -3.14 3.18 -0.88
C ASP A 64 -1.74 3.65 -1.26
N GLN A 65 -1.26 4.71 -0.62
CA GLN A 65 0.08 5.19 -0.84
C GLN A 65 1.13 4.16 -0.44
N LEU A 66 0.91 3.52 0.68
CA LEU A 66 1.82 2.49 1.14
C LEU A 66 1.92 1.37 0.10
N ALA A 67 0.79 0.92 -0.41
CA ALA A 67 0.77 -0.14 -1.42
C ALA A 67 1.55 0.28 -2.66
N HIS A 68 1.47 1.58 -2.97
CA HIS A 68 2.16 2.10 -4.14
C HIS A 68 3.67 2.05 -4.00
N TYR A 69 4.17 2.20 -2.79
CA TYR A 69 5.61 2.24 -2.55
C TYR A 69 6.20 0.89 -2.19
N LEU A 70 5.40 -0.11 -1.96
CA LEU A 70 5.92 -1.43 -1.62
C LEU A 70 6.54 -2.09 -2.85
N PRO A 71 7.65 -2.79 -2.69
CA PRO A 71 8.24 -3.51 -3.82
C PRO A 71 7.36 -4.67 -4.22
N ASP A 72 7.34 -4.99 -5.51
CA ASP A 72 6.53 -6.09 -6.01
C ASP A 72 7.15 -7.42 -5.65
N PRO A 73 6.36 -8.36 -5.24
CA PRO A 73 6.89 -9.68 -4.94
C PRO A 73 7.36 -10.42 -6.17
N ASP A 74 6.75 -10.12 -7.31
CA ASP A 74 7.09 -10.76 -8.47
C ASP A 74 7.93 -10.01 -9.32
N ASP A 75 8.58 -9.23 -9.17
CA ASP A 75 9.40 -8.45 -9.87
C ASP A 75 9.40 -8.64 -11.25
N PRO A 76 8.85 -8.37 -11.87
CA PRO A 76 8.76 -8.56 -13.10
C PRO A 76 9.51 -7.86 -14.01
N ASP A 77 10.23 -7.57 -13.79
CA ASP A 77 10.91 -7.00 -14.60
C ASP A 77 10.99 -7.68 -15.69
N GLU A 78 10.80 -8.22 -15.35
CA GLU A 78 10.63 -8.74 -15.99
C GLU A 78 9.78 -8.86 -16.65
N SER A 79 9.44 -8.63 -16.56
CA SER A 79 8.61 -8.73 -17.11
C SER A 79 8.30 -8.28 -18.06
N ASP A 80 8.76 -7.97 -18.18
CA ASP A 80 8.42 -7.63 -18.94
C ASP A 80 8.41 -7.94 -19.82
N GLU A 81 8.71 -8.13 -19.72
CA GLU A 81 8.64 -8.34 -20.39
C GLU A 81 8.57 -8.82 -21.15
N GLY A 82 8.77 -9.02 -21.13
CA GLY A 82 8.65 -9.35 -21.72
C GLY A 82 8.40 -9.33 -22.42
N CYS A 83 8.21 -9.16 -22.40
CA CYS A 83 7.73 -9.06 -22.95
C CYS A 83 7.73 -8.93 -23.83
N ALA A 84 7.91 -8.73 -23.85
CA ALA A 84 7.72 -8.54 -24.61
C ALA A 84 7.88 -8.93 -25.39
N ALA A 85 8.17 -8.99 -25.15
CA ALA A 85 8.22 -9.51 -25.99
C ALA A 85 7.73 -9.81 -26.83
#